data_957005b41952f589f8b40684197a6a98
#
_entry.id   957005b41952f589f8b40684197a6a98
#
_cell.length_a   1.000
_cell.length_b   1.000
_cell.length_c   1.000
_cell.angle_alpha   90.00
_cell.angle_beta   90.00
_cell.angle_gamma   90.00
#
_symmetry.space_group_name_H-M   'P 1'
#
loop_
_entity.id
_entity.type
_entity.pdbx_description
1 polymer ?
#
loop_
_entity_poly.entity_id
_entity_poly.type
_entity_poly.pdbx_seq_one_letter_code
_entity_poly.pdbx_strand_id
1 'polypeptide(L)'
;MSNLPHLRPPIVASAVLRATAAAVCLLAGAAFAPAHAADAITAGSITNSPPMISYAADGTTLQGAIVDLAAAMSLQMGRTIVFKAIPFNGLLPAMQAKNIDITFTLMNDTPERQKVIDFVDFFNLGTKLLVQKGNPQHIDGLDTLCGKTVSTVQGSTQNLLVDEADAACKKAGKAGIENLKYAQPSDARMQVQTGRAAVFFGNSPVMVYLAKTAGDGKIFDVVANREYQPVPLGIGVAKDNTALRDALQKSLNALIADGSYLKILEKHGVEGGAVKTATINGG
;
A
#
# COMPACT_ATOMS: atom_id res chain seq x y z
N MET A 1 -0.60 62.15 -72.96
CA MET A 1 0.21 63.24 -73.42
C MET A 1 1.32 63.48 -72.45
N SER A 2 2.56 63.38 -72.97
CA SER A 2 3.79 64.02 -72.63
C SER A 2 4.42 63.70 -71.32
N ASN A 3 5.41 62.86 -71.33
CA ASN A 3 6.87 62.98 -71.61
C ASN A 3 7.68 63.31 -70.38
N LEU A 4 8.49 62.35 -70.08
CA LEU A 4 9.87 62.34 -69.52
C LEU A 4 10.68 63.64 -69.57
N PRO A 5 11.82 63.81 -68.82
CA PRO A 5 12.90 62.83 -68.74
C PRO A 5 13.75 62.77 -67.41
N HIS A 6 14.48 61.68 -67.32
CA HIS A 6 15.73 61.36 -66.68
C HIS A 6 16.67 62.47 -66.14
N LEU A 7 17.33 62.19 -64.99
CA LEU A 7 18.73 62.45 -64.79
C LEU A 7 19.29 61.65 -63.55
N ARG A 8 20.26 60.79 -63.80
CA ARG A 8 21.31 60.26 -62.85
C ARG A 8 22.60 61.13 -63.06
N PRO A 9 23.71 60.95 -62.29
CA PRO A 9 24.03 60.49 -60.92
C PRO A 9 24.90 61.58 -60.19
N PRO A 10 25.83 61.37 -59.27
CA PRO A 10 26.91 60.36 -59.26
C PRO A 10 27.22 59.71 -57.88
N ILE A 11 27.96 58.66 -58.05
CA ILE A 11 28.65 57.87 -57.03
C ILE A 11 29.74 58.67 -56.37
N VAL A 12 29.81 58.68 -55.04
CA VAL A 12 31.07 58.91 -54.33
C VAL A 12 31.25 57.80 -53.27
N ALA A 13 32.24 57.02 -53.55
CA ALA A 13 32.77 56.04 -52.64
C ALA A 13 33.46 56.69 -51.44
N SER A 14 33.22 56.17 -50.25
CA SER A 14 34.16 56.28 -49.14
C SER A 14 34.09 55.01 -48.34
N ALA A 15 35.12 54.22 -48.54
CA ALA A 15 35.47 53.10 -47.69
C ALA A 15 35.99 53.65 -46.32
N VAL A 16 36.12 52.73 -45.39
CA VAL A 16 36.69 52.80 -44.04
C VAL A 16 35.68 52.92 -42.92
N LEU A 17 35.25 51.80 -42.35
CA LEU A 17 35.75 51.29 -41.08
C LEU A 17 35.15 49.91 -40.78
N ARG A 18 35.85 48.87 -41.19
CA ARG A 18 35.63 47.51 -40.61
C ARG A 18 36.48 47.42 -39.34
N ALA A 19 35.90 47.44 -38.20
CA ALA A 19 36.54 46.94 -36.99
C ALA A 19 35.51 46.62 -35.91
N THR A 20 35.51 45.35 -35.50
CA THR A 20 35.21 44.88 -34.14
C THR A 20 33.80 45.05 -33.57
N ALA A 21 32.96 44.06 -33.82
CA ALA A 21 31.97 43.60 -32.84
C ALA A 21 31.67 42.11 -33.06
N ALA A 22 32.69 41.27 -33.10
CA ALA A 22 32.60 39.83 -32.96
C ALA A 22 33.11 39.49 -31.56
N ALA A 23 32.31 39.80 -30.55
CA ALA A 23 32.61 39.41 -29.19
C ALA A 23 31.30 39.11 -28.44
N VAL A 24 31.21 37.89 -27.93
CA VAL A 24 30.40 37.51 -26.79
C VAL A 24 28.92 37.29 -27.08
N CYS A 25 28.58 36.19 -27.78
CA CYS A 25 27.40 35.39 -27.53
C CYS A 25 27.79 33.95 -27.20
N LEU A 26 28.77 33.80 -26.29
CA LEU A 26 29.08 32.55 -25.58
C LEU A 26 28.52 32.68 -24.15
N LEU A 27 27.20 32.73 -24.04
CA LEU A 27 26.55 32.68 -22.75
C LEU A 27 25.58 31.49 -22.73
N ALA A 28 26.09 30.46 -22.03
CA ALA A 28 25.30 29.55 -21.21
C ALA A 28 24.12 28.94 -21.94
N GLY A 29 24.39 28.01 -22.84
CA GLY A 29 23.55 26.84 -23.01
C GLY A 29 23.62 26.02 -21.70
N ALA A 30 22.96 26.50 -20.65
CA ALA A 30 22.61 25.63 -19.54
C ALA A 30 21.77 24.51 -20.17
N ALA A 31 22.41 23.38 -20.41
CA ALA A 31 21.72 22.16 -20.78
C ALA A 31 20.71 21.89 -19.64
N PHE A 32 19.46 22.28 -19.84
CA PHE A 32 18.36 21.68 -19.16
C PHE A 32 18.36 20.22 -19.63
N ALA A 33 19.16 19.39 -18.94
CA ALA A 33 18.96 17.97 -19.01
C ALA A 33 17.48 17.76 -18.65
N PRO A 34 16.68 17.10 -19.50
CA PRO A 34 15.33 16.75 -19.10
C PRO A 34 15.49 15.98 -17.79
N ALA A 35 14.92 16.50 -16.70
CA ALA A 35 14.75 15.72 -15.49
C ALA A 35 13.96 14.50 -15.97
N HIS A 36 14.62 13.36 -16.08
CA HIS A 36 13.93 12.10 -16.30
C HIS A 36 12.96 12.02 -15.13
N ALA A 37 11.67 12.13 -15.42
CA ALA A 37 10.66 11.81 -14.43
C ALA A 37 11.02 10.40 -13.96
N ALA A 38 11.47 10.29 -12.72
CA ALA A 38 11.87 9.00 -12.18
C ALA A 38 10.66 8.08 -12.35
N ASP A 39 10.86 6.90 -12.96
CA ASP A 39 9.79 5.97 -13.24
C ASP A 39 8.94 5.74 -12.00
N ALA A 40 7.62 5.80 -12.15
CA ALA A 40 6.69 5.56 -11.06
C ALA A 40 6.93 4.17 -10.46
N ILE A 41 6.79 4.06 -9.13
CA ILE A 41 6.86 2.78 -8.42
C ILE A 41 5.46 2.18 -8.41
N THR A 42 5.28 1.02 -9.04
CA THR A 42 4.00 0.31 -9.06
C THR A 42 3.84 -0.53 -7.79
N ALA A 43 2.89 -0.16 -6.94
CA ALA A 43 2.57 -0.85 -5.69
C ALA A 43 1.35 -1.78 -5.86
N GLY A 44 1.54 -3.07 -5.72
CA GLY A 44 0.43 -4.03 -5.64
C GLY A 44 -0.26 -3.98 -4.28
N SER A 45 -1.58 -3.90 -4.27
CA SER A 45 -2.37 -3.85 -3.04
C SER A 45 -3.77 -4.43 -3.20
N ILE A 46 -4.31 -4.98 -2.13
CA ILE A 46 -5.77 -5.10 -1.96
C ILE A 46 -6.35 -3.69 -1.74
N THR A 47 -7.59 -3.46 -2.13
CA THR A 47 -8.18 -2.10 -2.11
C THR A 47 -9.54 -2.03 -1.40
N ASN A 48 -9.79 -2.94 -0.44
CA ASN A 48 -11.06 -3.05 0.26
C ASN A 48 -10.92 -3.35 1.77
N SER A 49 -9.92 -2.75 2.39
CA SER A 49 -9.56 -2.92 3.81
C SER A 49 -9.46 -1.56 4.55
N PRO A 50 -10.58 -0.83 4.71
CA PRO A 50 -10.58 0.41 5.48
C PRO A 50 -10.24 0.11 6.97
N PRO A 51 -9.60 1.06 7.68
CA PRO A 51 -9.17 2.39 7.27
C PRO A 51 -7.78 2.40 6.62
N MET A 52 -7.16 1.24 6.39
CA MET A 52 -5.79 1.13 5.88
C MET A 52 -5.70 1.46 4.39
N ILE A 53 -6.56 0.85 3.56
CA ILE A 53 -6.67 1.15 2.13
C ILE A 53 -8.05 0.73 1.61
N SER A 54 -8.75 1.63 0.96
CA SER A 54 -10.05 1.36 0.31
C SER A 54 -10.35 2.39 -0.75
N TYR A 55 -11.32 2.12 -1.59
CA TYR A 55 -11.91 3.15 -2.43
C TYR A 55 -12.82 4.07 -1.61
N ALA A 56 -12.83 5.35 -1.94
CA ALA A 56 -13.81 6.32 -1.46
C ALA A 56 -15.21 6.03 -2.02
N ALA A 57 -16.19 6.83 -1.61
CA ALA A 57 -17.58 6.66 -2.06
C ALA A 57 -17.78 6.83 -3.58
N ASP A 58 -16.82 7.49 -4.26
CA ASP A 58 -16.82 7.65 -5.73
C ASP A 58 -16.43 6.34 -6.47
N GLY A 59 -15.97 5.31 -5.75
CA GLY A 59 -15.56 4.02 -6.29
C GLY A 59 -14.24 4.04 -7.09
N THR A 60 -13.55 5.16 -7.17
CA THR A 60 -12.35 5.35 -8.01
C THR A 60 -11.16 5.90 -7.24
N THR A 61 -11.36 6.79 -6.30
CA THR A 61 -10.30 7.41 -5.51
C THR A 61 -9.88 6.49 -4.36
N LEU A 62 -8.61 6.11 -4.32
CA LEU A 62 -8.06 5.38 -3.17
C LEU A 62 -7.84 6.31 -1.98
N GLN A 63 -8.13 5.80 -0.79
CA GLN A 63 -7.96 6.48 0.49
C GLN A 63 -7.50 5.52 1.59
N GLY A 64 -6.98 6.04 2.68
CA GLY A 64 -6.56 5.28 3.86
C GLY A 64 -5.12 5.54 4.26
N ALA A 65 -4.71 4.98 5.40
CA ALA A 65 -3.40 5.23 5.99
C ALA A 65 -2.25 4.85 5.05
N ILE A 66 -2.36 3.73 4.34
CA ILE A 66 -1.35 3.27 3.37
C ILE A 66 -1.26 4.25 2.18
N VAL A 67 -2.38 4.79 1.71
CA VAL A 67 -2.41 5.73 0.58
C VAL A 67 -1.73 7.05 0.95
N ASP A 68 -2.08 7.61 2.11
CA ASP A 68 -1.47 8.85 2.60
C ASP A 68 0.03 8.66 2.89
N LEU A 69 0.41 7.50 3.45
CA LEU A 69 1.82 7.18 3.68
C LEU A 69 2.60 7.04 2.37
N ALA A 70 2.03 6.38 1.35
CA ALA A 70 2.63 6.26 0.03
C ALA A 70 2.80 7.64 -0.64
N ALA A 71 1.83 8.55 -0.49
CA ALA A 71 1.93 9.91 -0.99
C ALA A 71 3.06 10.69 -0.30
N ALA A 72 3.17 10.61 1.02
CA ALA A 72 4.24 11.24 1.78
C ALA A 72 5.63 10.67 1.42
N MET A 73 5.74 9.35 1.30
CA MET A 73 6.98 8.70 0.85
C MET A 73 7.35 9.08 -0.59
N SER A 74 6.37 9.22 -1.48
CA SER A 74 6.58 9.68 -2.86
C SER A 74 7.25 11.05 -2.91
N LEU A 75 6.79 11.99 -2.07
CA LEU A 75 7.40 13.32 -1.95
C LEU A 75 8.85 13.25 -1.44
N GLN A 76 9.11 12.43 -0.42
CA GLN A 76 10.45 12.25 0.14
C GLN A 76 11.44 11.63 -0.88
N MET A 77 10.96 10.69 -1.70
CA MET A 77 11.80 9.98 -2.67
C MET A 77 11.92 10.71 -4.02
N GLY A 78 11.07 11.71 -4.31
CA GLY A 78 10.95 12.31 -5.64
C GLY A 78 10.46 11.31 -6.71
N ARG A 79 9.80 10.22 -6.30
CA ARG A 79 9.24 9.18 -7.18
C ARG A 79 7.81 8.88 -6.76
N THR A 80 6.90 8.87 -7.71
CA THR A 80 5.47 8.59 -7.43
C THR A 80 5.24 7.11 -7.17
N ILE A 81 4.54 6.77 -6.09
CA ILE A 81 4.01 5.43 -5.84
C ILE A 81 2.58 5.39 -6.39
N VAL A 82 2.31 4.48 -7.32
CA VAL A 82 0.98 4.26 -7.92
C VAL A 82 0.46 2.88 -7.56
N PHE A 83 -0.81 2.80 -7.14
CA PHE A 83 -1.40 1.53 -6.71
C PHE A 83 -2.02 0.76 -7.88
N LYS A 84 -1.81 -0.55 -7.87
CA LYS A 84 -2.47 -1.53 -8.73
C LYS A 84 -3.25 -2.51 -7.86
N ALA A 85 -4.55 -2.58 -8.06
CA ALA A 85 -5.42 -3.51 -7.33
C ALA A 85 -5.12 -4.96 -7.74
N ILE A 86 -4.72 -5.77 -6.78
CA ILE A 86 -4.38 -7.19 -6.97
C ILE A 86 -4.95 -7.99 -5.79
N PRO A 87 -5.59 -9.13 -6.02
CA PRO A 87 -5.98 -10.03 -4.95
C PRO A 87 -4.77 -10.46 -4.11
N PHE A 88 -4.96 -10.67 -2.81
CA PHE A 88 -3.85 -10.89 -1.88
C PHE A 88 -2.93 -12.05 -2.30
N ASN A 89 -3.51 -13.18 -2.71
CA ASN A 89 -2.78 -14.37 -3.18
C ASN A 89 -2.04 -14.17 -4.52
N GLY A 90 -2.36 -13.12 -5.26
CA GLY A 90 -1.71 -12.74 -6.52
C GLY A 90 -0.50 -11.81 -6.36
N LEU A 91 -0.27 -11.25 -5.16
CA LEU A 91 0.76 -10.22 -4.95
C LEU A 91 2.19 -10.75 -5.16
N LEU A 92 2.55 -11.86 -4.52
CA LEU A 92 3.89 -12.45 -4.68
C LEU A 92 4.14 -12.94 -6.12
N PRO A 93 3.21 -13.67 -6.78
CA PRO A 93 3.35 -13.98 -8.21
C PRO A 93 3.49 -12.74 -9.10
N ALA A 94 2.76 -11.65 -8.83
CA ALA A 94 2.87 -10.41 -9.61
C ALA A 94 4.24 -9.75 -9.46
N MET A 95 4.83 -9.79 -8.26
CA MET A 95 6.19 -9.29 -8.01
C MET A 95 7.24 -10.16 -8.72
N GLN A 96 7.13 -11.47 -8.63
CA GLN A 96 8.04 -12.41 -9.32
C GLN A 96 7.99 -12.22 -10.85
N ALA A 97 6.82 -11.94 -11.40
CA ALA A 97 6.62 -11.62 -12.81
C ALA A 97 7.01 -10.19 -13.20
N LYS A 98 7.51 -9.38 -12.24
CA LYS A 98 7.85 -7.95 -12.41
C LYS A 98 6.68 -7.08 -12.91
N ASN A 99 5.45 -7.48 -12.62
CA ASN A 99 4.23 -6.72 -12.93
C ASN A 99 3.95 -5.61 -11.90
N ILE A 100 4.64 -5.62 -10.78
CA ILE A 100 4.69 -4.63 -9.71
C ILE A 100 6.12 -4.55 -9.17
N ASP A 101 6.49 -3.37 -8.67
CA ASP A 101 7.81 -3.13 -8.08
C ASP A 101 7.84 -3.46 -6.59
N ILE A 102 6.71 -3.19 -5.92
CA ILE A 102 6.55 -3.40 -4.47
C ILE A 102 5.17 -3.95 -4.16
N THR A 103 5.02 -4.59 -3.00
CA THR A 103 3.70 -4.74 -2.36
C THR A 103 3.57 -3.68 -1.28
N PHE A 104 2.51 -2.86 -1.31
CA PHE A 104 2.22 -1.91 -0.24
C PHE A 104 0.80 -2.11 0.23
N THR A 105 0.63 -3.03 1.15
CA THR A 105 -0.66 -3.56 1.57
C THR A 105 -0.57 -4.13 3.00
N LEU A 106 -1.62 -4.79 3.48
CA LEU A 106 -1.62 -5.48 4.78
C LEU A 106 -0.94 -6.86 4.68
N MET A 107 0.32 -6.87 4.25
CA MET A 107 1.11 -8.10 4.15
C MET A 107 2.06 -8.21 5.34
N ASN A 108 1.85 -9.26 6.17
CA ASN A 108 2.76 -9.53 7.26
C ASN A 108 4.14 -9.91 6.75
N ASP A 109 5.15 -9.34 7.37
CA ASP A 109 6.51 -9.82 7.26
C ASP A 109 6.62 -11.13 8.05
N THR A 110 6.96 -12.22 7.37
CA THR A 110 7.13 -13.54 7.98
C THR A 110 8.36 -14.22 7.42
N PRO A 111 9.03 -15.10 8.21
CA PRO A 111 10.22 -15.81 7.74
C PRO A 111 10.02 -16.55 6.41
N GLU A 112 8.81 -17.09 6.18
CA GLU A 112 8.51 -17.79 4.93
C GLU A 112 8.49 -16.85 3.73
N ARG A 113 7.90 -15.65 3.89
CA ARG A 113 7.87 -14.64 2.82
C ARG A 113 9.23 -14.00 2.60
N GLN A 114 10.02 -13.84 3.67
CA GLN A 114 11.40 -13.33 3.60
C GLN A 114 12.32 -14.23 2.77
N LYS A 115 11.99 -15.50 2.55
CA LYS A 115 12.74 -16.37 1.60
C LYS A 115 12.62 -15.89 0.16
N VAL A 116 11.54 -15.17 -0.18
CA VAL A 116 11.19 -14.78 -1.55
C VAL A 116 11.39 -13.29 -1.81
N ILE A 117 11.04 -12.42 -0.84
CA ILE A 117 11.13 -10.97 -0.93
C ILE A 117 11.73 -10.40 0.35
N ASP A 118 12.23 -9.17 0.29
CA ASP A 118 12.56 -8.39 1.49
C ASP A 118 11.39 -7.50 1.88
N PHE A 119 11.33 -7.13 3.15
CA PHE A 119 10.32 -6.23 3.70
C PHE A 119 10.95 -4.98 4.29
N VAL A 120 10.27 -3.85 4.15
CA VAL A 120 10.50 -2.63 4.93
C VAL A 120 9.29 -2.47 5.86
N ASP A 121 9.48 -2.74 7.14
CA ASP A 121 8.39 -2.77 8.11
C ASP A 121 7.93 -1.36 8.45
N PHE A 122 6.63 -1.14 8.31
CA PHE A 122 6.03 0.17 8.50
C PHE A 122 4.91 0.21 9.54
N PHE A 123 4.50 -0.94 10.08
CA PHE A 123 3.37 -1.00 11.00
C PHE A 123 3.37 -2.32 11.75
N ASN A 124 2.90 -2.34 13.00
CA ASN A 124 2.65 -3.58 13.75
C ASN A 124 1.15 -3.79 13.91
N LEU A 125 0.67 -4.97 13.62
CA LEU A 125 -0.71 -5.31 13.90
C LEU A 125 -0.87 -6.76 14.33
N GLY A 126 -1.87 -6.96 15.16
CA GLY A 126 -2.40 -8.28 15.42
C GLY A 126 -3.61 -8.60 14.55
N THR A 127 -4.24 -9.71 14.84
CA THR A 127 -5.46 -10.17 14.17
C THR A 127 -6.60 -10.38 15.17
N LYS A 128 -7.82 -10.16 14.72
CA LYS A 128 -9.04 -10.28 15.52
C LYS A 128 -10.12 -11.08 14.78
N LEU A 129 -11.06 -11.59 15.56
CA LEU A 129 -12.22 -12.30 15.06
C LEU A 129 -13.40 -11.33 14.94
N LEU A 130 -13.91 -11.14 13.73
CA LEU A 130 -15.13 -10.39 13.45
C LEU A 130 -16.31 -11.35 13.41
N VAL A 131 -17.33 -11.07 14.20
CA VAL A 131 -18.55 -11.87 14.32
C VAL A 131 -19.77 -11.03 14.00
N GLN A 132 -20.92 -11.66 13.78
CA GLN A 132 -22.19 -10.93 13.73
C GLN A 132 -22.45 -10.19 15.06
N LYS A 133 -23.21 -9.10 15.00
CA LYS A 133 -23.61 -8.31 16.16
C LYS A 133 -24.26 -9.20 17.21
N GLY A 134 -23.82 -9.04 18.47
CA GLY A 134 -24.26 -9.84 19.59
C GLY A 134 -23.63 -11.23 19.68
N ASN A 135 -22.70 -11.57 18.78
CA ASN A 135 -21.98 -12.85 18.79
C ASN A 135 -22.87 -14.07 18.98
N PRO A 136 -23.87 -14.33 18.11
CA PRO A 136 -24.88 -15.35 18.30
C PRO A 136 -24.34 -16.77 18.33
N GLN A 137 -23.13 -17.01 17.87
CA GLN A 137 -22.48 -18.31 17.88
C GLN A 137 -21.53 -18.53 19.07
N HIS A 138 -21.47 -17.56 20.01
CA HIS A 138 -20.67 -17.63 21.24
C HIS A 138 -19.18 -17.91 20.97
N ILE A 139 -18.60 -17.18 19.97
CA ILE A 139 -17.19 -17.28 19.63
C ILE A 139 -16.37 -16.50 20.66
N ASP A 140 -15.41 -17.16 21.32
CA ASP A 140 -14.54 -16.55 22.32
C ASP A 140 -13.07 -16.66 21.96
N GLY A 141 -12.71 -17.49 20.99
CA GLY A 141 -11.34 -17.66 20.51
C GLY A 141 -11.24 -18.79 19.49
N LEU A 142 -10.01 -19.08 19.05
CA LEU A 142 -9.73 -20.17 18.10
C LEU A 142 -10.17 -21.54 18.62
N ASP A 143 -10.12 -21.74 19.92
CA ASP A 143 -10.55 -22.97 20.62
C ASP A 143 -12.06 -23.23 20.55
N THR A 144 -12.84 -22.19 20.30
CA THR A 144 -14.31 -22.30 20.14
C THR A 144 -14.76 -22.52 18.69
N LEU A 145 -13.81 -22.59 17.75
CA LEU A 145 -14.11 -22.70 16.31
C LEU A 145 -14.33 -24.15 15.83
N CYS A 146 -14.05 -25.17 16.63
CA CYS A 146 -14.29 -26.56 16.24
C CYS A 146 -15.75 -26.77 15.83
N GLY A 147 -15.97 -27.34 14.65
CA GLY A 147 -17.30 -27.56 14.07
C GLY A 147 -17.98 -26.30 13.51
N LYS A 148 -17.27 -25.17 13.43
CA LYS A 148 -17.77 -23.91 12.86
C LYS A 148 -17.25 -23.67 11.45
N THR A 149 -17.98 -22.84 10.71
CA THR A 149 -17.54 -22.29 9.43
C THR A 149 -16.85 -20.93 9.68
N VAL A 150 -15.63 -20.76 9.20
CA VAL A 150 -14.82 -19.55 9.32
C VAL A 150 -14.52 -19.03 7.92
N SER A 151 -14.44 -17.72 7.74
CA SER A 151 -13.97 -17.12 6.49
C SER A 151 -12.63 -16.43 6.67
N THR A 152 -11.76 -16.57 5.68
CA THR A 152 -10.43 -15.98 5.67
C THR A 152 -10.05 -15.47 4.28
N VAL A 153 -9.00 -14.64 4.21
CA VAL A 153 -8.38 -14.26 2.93
C VAL A 153 -7.37 -15.32 2.54
N GLN A 154 -7.50 -15.85 1.34
CA GLN A 154 -6.62 -16.90 0.81
C GLN A 154 -5.15 -16.47 0.80
N GLY A 155 -4.28 -17.30 1.36
CA GLY A 155 -2.84 -17.05 1.45
C GLY A 155 -2.42 -16.08 2.55
N SER A 156 -3.37 -15.59 3.37
CA SER A 156 -3.07 -14.79 4.56
C SER A 156 -2.52 -15.64 5.71
N THR A 157 -1.87 -15.00 6.68
CA THR A 157 -1.44 -15.65 7.92
C THR A 157 -2.65 -16.16 8.74
N GLN A 158 -3.77 -15.44 8.69
CA GLN A 158 -5.03 -15.84 9.31
C GLN A 158 -5.56 -17.15 8.72
N ASN A 159 -5.44 -17.33 7.40
CA ASN A 159 -5.80 -18.59 6.76
C ASN A 159 -4.99 -19.76 7.32
N LEU A 160 -3.67 -19.59 7.49
CA LEU A 160 -2.80 -20.65 8.05
C LEU A 160 -3.17 -20.97 9.50
N LEU A 161 -3.43 -19.94 10.33
CA LEU A 161 -3.86 -20.14 11.73
C LEU A 161 -5.18 -20.91 11.85
N VAL A 162 -6.13 -20.68 10.96
CA VAL A 162 -7.39 -21.44 10.95
C VAL A 162 -7.15 -22.88 10.51
N ASP A 163 -6.27 -23.10 9.52
CA ASP A 163 -5.92 -24.46 9.08
C ASP A 163 -5.20 -25.25 10.21
N GLU A 164 -4.34 -24.58 11.01
CA GLU A 164 -3.71 -25.16 12.19
C GLU A 164 -4.74 -25.46 13.30
N ALA A 165 -5.68 -24.55 13.54
CA ALA A 165 -6.76 -24.77 14.51
C ALA A 165 -7.69 -25.93 14.09
N ASP A 166 -7.97 -26.07 12.80
CA ASP A 166 -8.71 -27.22 12.25
C ASP A 166 -8.00 -28.54 12.55
N ALA A 167 -6.69 -28.59 12.28
CA ALA A 167 -5.88 -29.77 12.58
C ALA A 167 -5.90 -30.11 14.10
N ALA A 168 -5.85 -29.08 14.95
CA ALA A 168 -5.93 -29.27 16.41
C ALA A 168 -7.33 -29.79 16.85
N CYS A 169 -8.42 -29.29 16.27
CA CYS A 169 -9.77 -29.81 16.54
C CYS A 169 -9.88 -31.29 16.18
N LYS A 170 -9.42 -31.67 14.99
CA LYS A 170 -9.45 -33.06 14.51
C LYS A 170 -8.61 -33.99 15.39
N LYS A 171 -7.41 -33.53 15.78
CA LYS A 171 -6.54 -34.28 16.71
C LYS A 171 -7.15 -34.48 18.07
N ALA A 172 -7.98 -33.56 18.54
CA ALA A 172 -8.73 -33.67 19.79
C ALA A 172 -10.04 -34.47 19.65
N GLY A 173 -10.31 -35.10 18.52
CA GLY A 173 -11.53 -35.86 18.26
C GLY A 173 -12.77 -34.99 18.11
N LYS A 174 -12.63 -33.68 17.90
CA LYS A 174 -13.72 -32.74 17.66
C LYS A 174 -14.01 -32.60 16.17
N ALA A 175 -15.17 -32.04 15.83
CA ALA A 175 -15.47 -31.67 14.45
C ALA A 175 -14.45 -30.64 13.95
N GLY A 176 -14.01 -30.77 12.70
CA GLY A 176 -13.08 -29.83 12.08
C GLY A 176 -13.71 -28.47 11.86
N ILE A 177 -12.87 -27.50 11.45
CA ILE A 177 -13.28 -26.15 11.05
C ILE A 177 -13.44 -26.12 9.53
N GLU A 178 -14.57 -25.63 9.05
CA GLU A 178 -14.74 -25.34 7.62
C GLU A 178 -14.16 -23.95 7.33
N ASN A 179 -13.00 -23.87 6.65
CA ASN A 179 -12.33 -22.62 6.31
C ASN A 179 -12.69 -22.20 4.88
N LEU A 180 -13.57 -21.21 4.74
CA LEU A 180 -13.94 -20.59 3.47
C LEU A 180 -12.89 -19.53 3.10
N LYS A 181 -12.11 -19.79 2.04
CA LYS A 181 -10.98 -18.98 1.61
C LYS A 181 -11.37 -18.11 0.42
N TYR A 182 -11.29 -16.79 0.59
CA TYR A 182 -11.68 -15.82 -0.43
C TYR A 182 -10.48 -14.99 -0.93
N ALA A 183 -10.52 -14.60 -2.20
CA ALA A 183 -9.49 -13.75 -2.79
C ALA A 183 -9.56 -12.31 -2.28
N GLN A 184 -10.76 -11.85 -1.87
CA GLN A 184 -11.01 -10.48 -1.42
C GLN A 184 -11.54 -10.46 0.03
N PRO A 185 -11.06 -9.54 0.89
CA PRO A 185 -11.59 -9.37 2.24
C PRO A 185 -13.10 -9.05 2.32
N SER A 186 -13.63 -8.33 1.32
CA SER A 186 -15.07 -8.04 1.23
C SER A 186 -15.93 -9.29 1.15
N ASP A 187 -15.46 -10.30 0.40
CA ASP A 187 -16.20 -11.54 0.19
C ASP A 187 -16.17 -12.40 1.46
N ALA A 188 -15.03 -12.45 2.15
CA ALA A 188 -14.90 -13.11 3.43
C ALA A 188 -15.82 -12.48 4.50
N ARG A 189 -15.83 -11.14 4.58
CA ARG A 189 -16.72 -10.39 5.48
C ARG A 189 -18.21 -10.65 5.19
N MET A 190 -18.58 -10.72 3.92
CA MET A 190 -19.98 -10.99 3.51
C MET A 190 -20.49 -12.32 4.06
N GLN A 191 -19.64 -13.32 4.23
CA GLN A 191 -20.06 -14.62 4.79
C GLN A 191 -20.51 -14.50 6.24
N VAL A 192 -19.84 -13.63 7.02
CA VAL A 192 -20.27 -13.34 8.40
C VAL A 192 -21.56 -12.52 8.40
N GLN A 193 -21.64 -11.50 7.56
CA GLN A 193 -22.83 -10.65 7.48
C GLN A 193 -24.10 -11.46 7.15
N THR A 194 -23.98 -12.44 6.27
CA THR A 194 -25.10 -13.32 5.85
C THR A 194 -25.31 -14.53 6.76
N GLY A 195 -24.48 -14.70 7.80
CA GLY A 195 -24.57 -15.85 8.73
C GLY A 195 -24.03 -17.17 8.16
N ARG A 196 -23.42 -17.17 6.96
CA ARG A 196 -22.81 -18.39 6.39
C ARG A 196 -21.49 -18.77 7.06
N ALA A 197 -20.76 -17.80 7.62
CA ALA A 197 -19.62 -18.04 8.48
C ALA A 197 -19.88 -17.47 9.87
N ALA A 198 -19.41 -18.16 10.90
CA ALA A 198 -19.46 -17.68 12.28
C ALA A 198 -18.51 -16.50 12.50
N VAL A 199 -17.39 -16.51 11.78
CA VAL A 199 -16.26 -15.60 11.99
C VAL A 199 -15.62 -15.23 10.66
N PHE A 200 -15.21 -13.96 10.53
CA PHE A 200 -14.14 -13.53 9.63
C PHE A 200 -12.90 -13.22 10.46
N PHE A 201 -11.81 -13.92 10.20
CA PHE A 201 -10.54 -13.73 10.89
C PHE A 201 -9.64 -12.81 10.06
N GLY A 202 -9.33 -11.62 10.58
CA GLY A 202 -8.64 -10.59 9.82
C GLY A 202 -7.83 -9.61 10.69
N ASN A 203 -7.23 -8.64 10.02
CA ASN A 203 -6.32 -7.67 10.64
C ASN A 203 -7.05 -6.74 11.62
N SER A 204 -6.52 -6.58 12.84
CA SER A 204 -7.14 -5.85 13.95
C SER A 204 -7.71 -4.48 13.58
N PRO A 205 -6.98 -3.56 12.94
CA PRO A 205 -7.50 -2.23 12.62
C PRO A 205 -8.73 -2.29 11.72
N VAL A 206 -8.73 -3.22 10.74
CA VAL A 206 -9.84 -3.41 9.82
C VAL A 206 -11.07 -3.98 10.55
N MET A 207 -10.87 -5.00 11.40
CA MET A 207 -11.97 -5.60 12.16
C MET A 207 -12.62 -4.59 13.10
N VAL A 208 -11.81 -3.82 13.83
CA VAL A 208 -12.31 -2.77 14.75
C VAL A 208 -13.05 -1.67 13.97
N TYR A 209 -12.52 -1.25 12.84
CA TYR A 209 -13.18 -0.26 11.98
C TYR A 209 -14.54 -0.76 11.49
N LEU A 210 -14.61 -1.99 10.98
CA LEU A 210 -15.85 -2.60 10.48
C LEU A 210 -16.89 -2.74 11.58
N ALA A 211 -16.50 -3.16 12.79
CA ALA A 211 -17.42 -3.28 13.92
C ALA A 211 -18.03 -1.92 14.33
N LYS A 212 -17.24 -0.82 14.17
CA LYS A 212 -17.71 0.54 14.50
C LYS A 212 -18.57 1.17 13.41
N THR A 213 -18.31 0.88 12.14
CA THR A 213 -18.85 1.67 11.03
C THR A 213 -19.87 0.92 10.17
N ALA A 214 -19.79 -0.41 10.07
CA ALA A 214 -20.71 -1.16 9.24
C ALA A 214 -22.14 -1.09 9.79
N GLY A 215 -23.05 -0.49 9.00
CA GLY A 215 -24.45 -0.26 9.41
C GLY A 215 -24.56 0.52 10.72
N ASP A 216 -23.79 1.57 10.88
CA ASP A 216 -23.70 2.38 12.12
C ASP A 216 -23.36 1.53 13.36
N GLY A 217 -22.47 0.54 13.20
CA GLY A 217 -22.05 -0.36 14.28
C GLY A 217 -23.08 -1.44 14.67
N LYS A 218 -24.06 -1.70 13.81
CA LYS A 218 -25.16 -2.65 14.09
C LYS A 218 -24.99 -4.02 13.44
N ILE A 219 -23.96 -4.20 12.59
CA ILE A 219 -23.79 -5.43 11.82
C ILE A 219 -22.82 -6.40 12.48
N PHE A 220 -21.71 -5.90 13.02
CA PHE A 220 -20.63 -6.73 13.53
C PHE A 220 -20.22 -6.35 14.95
N ASP A 221 -19.63 -7.33 15.63
CA ASP A 221 -18.80 -7.15 16.81
C ASP A 221 -17.42 -7.77 16.58
N VAL A 222 -16.44 -7.30 17.35
CA VAL A 222 -15.13 -7.94 17.45
C VAL A 222 -15.10 -8.74 18.73
N VAL A 223 -14.61 -9.99 18.67
CA VAL A 223 -14.39 -10.78 19.88
C VAL A 223 -13.40 -10.04 20.76
N ALA A 224 -13.86 -9.65 21.95
CA ALA A 224 -13.08 -8.81 22.87
C ALA A 224 -11.91 -9.60 23.47
N ASN A 225 -10.89 -8.84 23.93
CA ASN A 225 -9.79 -9.32 24.75
C ASN A 225 -8.83 -10.34 24.13
N ARG A 226 -8.96 -10.68 22.84
CA ARG A 226 -7.99 -11.53 22.14
C ARG A 226 -7.46 -10.84 20.90
N GLU A 227 -6.16 -10.66 20.84
CA GLU A 227 -5.42 -10.27 19.66
C GLU A 227 -4.38 -11.36 19.41
N TYR A 228 -4.37 -11.87 18.18
CA TYR A 228 -3.49 -12.96 17.80
C TYR A 228 -2.31 -12.40 17.02
N GLN A 229 -1.12 -12.94 17.31
CA GLN A 229 0.13 -12.71 16.58
C GLN A 229 0.32 -11.24 16.15
N PRO A 230 0.77 -10.34 17.04
CA PRO A 230 1.29 -9.07 16.59
C PRO A 230 2.54 -9.32 15.76
N VAL A 231 2.45 -9.12 14.45
CA VAL A 231 3.56 -9.26 13.49
C VAL A 231 3.70 -7.98 12.69
N PRO A 232 4.93 -7.61 12.28
CA PRO A 232 5.14 -6.47 11.42
C PRO A 232 4.36 -6.61 10.09
N LEU A 233 3.89 -5.47 9.59
CA LEU A 233 3.53 -5.31 8.19
C LEU A 233 4.68 -4.64 7.47
N GLY A 234 5.06 -5.20 6.33
CA GLY A 234 6.14 -4.66 5.53
C GLY A 234 5.72 -4.28 4.11
N ILE A 235 6.39 -3.28 3.58
CA ILE A 235 6.42 -3.00 2.14
C ILE A 235 7.33 -4.07 1.53
N GLY A 236 6.76 -4.99 0.74
CA GLY A 236 7.55 -6.05 0.11
C GLY A 236 8.29 -5.55 -1.12
N VAL A 237 9.56 -5.94 -1.24
CA VAL A 237 10.45 -5.55 -2.34
C VAL A 237 11.19 -6.80 -2.85
N ALA A 238 11.43 -6.90 -4.15
CA ALA A 238 12.23 -7.99 -4.69
C ALA A 238 13.65 -7.98 -4.10
N LYS A 239 14.20 -9.16 -3.74
CA LYS A 239 15.49 -9.29 -3.06
C LYS A 239 16.68 -8.71 -3.82
N ASP A 240 16.59 -8.69 -5.13
CA ASP A 240 17.62 -8.11 -6.02
C ASP A 240 17.51 -6.58 -6.14
N ASN A 241 16.41 -5.96 -5.66
CA ASN A 241 16.20 -4.52 -5.74
C ASN A 241 16.51 -3.82 -4.40
N THR A 242 17.73 -4.02 -3.91
CA THR A 242 18.19 -3.45 -2.63
C THR A 242 18.17 -1.92 -2.63
N ALA A 243 18.44 -1.29 -3.78
CA ALA A 243 18.40 0.18 -3.90
C ALA A 243 17.00 0.75 -3.63
N LEU A 244 15.94 0.12 -4.15
CA LEU A 244 14.56 0.53 -3.87
C LEU A 244 14.19 0.27 -2.42
N ARG A 245 14.55 -0.91 -1.88
CA ARG A 245 14.32 -1.27 -0.48
C ARG A 245 14.91 -0.22 0.47
N ASP A 246 16.17 0.12 0.27
CA ASP A 246 16.89 1.06 1.12
C ASP A 246 16.35 2.50 0.99
N ALA A 247 15.91 2.90 -0.23
CA ALA A 247 15.24 4.18 -0.45
C ALA A 247 13.89 4.26 0.27
N LEU A 248 13.10 3.18 0.25
CA LEU A 248 11.82 3.09 0.98
C LEU A 248 12.05 3.18 2.49
N GLN A 249 13.01 2.42 3.02
CA GLN A 249 13.36 2.48 4.44
C GLN A 249 13.82 3.87 4.87
N LYS A 250 14.70 4.49 4.10
CA LYS A 250 15.18 5.86 4.37
C LYS A 250 14.04 6.87 4.37
N SER A 251 13.15 6.80 3.37
CA SER A 251 11.98 7.68 3.26
C SER A 251 11.05 7.53 4.46
N LEU A 252 10.73 6.29 4.83
CA LEU A 252 9.85 6.01 5.96
C LEU A 252 10.48 6.47 7.28
N ASN A 253 11.76 6.24 7.50
CA ASN A 253 12.46 6.72 8.70
C ASN A 253 12.51 8.26 8.77
N ALA A 254 12.58 8.96 7.64
CA ALA A 254 12.48 10.42 7.61
C ALA A 254 11.10 10.91 8.07
N LEU A 255 10.02 10.26 7.61
CA LEU A 255 8.64 10.57 8.03
C LEU A 255 8.39 10.21 9.51
N ILE A 256 9.04 9.17 10.03
CA ILE A 256 8.99 8.83 11.46
C ILE A 256 9.69 9.92 12.28
N ALA A 257 10.88 10.35 11.85
CA ALA A 257 11.69 11.33 12.55
C ALA A 257 11.05 12.73 12.59
N ASP A 258 10.37 13.16 11.53
CA ASP A 258 9.68 14.46 11.47
C ASP A 258 8.26 14.43 12.04
N GLY A 259 7.76 13.27 12.45
CA GLY A 259 6.44 13.06 13.04
C GLY A 259 5.28 13.00 12.03
N SER A 260 5.53 13.14 10.72
CA SER A 260 4.50 13.06 9.67
C SER A 260 3.87 11.67 9.61
N TYR A 261 4.68 10.63 9.79
CA TYR A 261 4.22 9.25 9.85
C TYR A 261 3.14 9.05 10.94
N LEU A 262 3.41 9.48 12.17
CA LEU A 262 2.45 9.33 13.28
C LEU A 262 1.16 10.10 13.02
N LYS A 263 1.25 11.35 12.53
CA LYS A 263 0.08 12.16 12.17
C LYS A 263 -0.80 11.50 11.10
N ILE A 264 -0.19 10.82 10.12
CA ILE A 264 -0.94 10.06 9.12
C ILE A 264 -1.70 8.92 9.79
N LEU A 265 -1.07 8.17 10.69
CA LEU A 265 -1.74 7.07 11.39
C LEU A 265 -2.86 7.57 12.30
N GLU A 266 -2.65 8.64 13.04
CA GLU A 266 -3.66 9.29 13.91
C GLU A 266 -4.87 9.76 13.12
N LYS A 267 -4.66 10.38 11.94
CA LYS A 267 -5.75 10.78 11.02
C LYS A 267 -6.71 9.64 10.71
N HIS A 268 -6.19 8.41 10.66
CA HIS A 268 -6.96 7.21 10.34
C HIS A 268 -7.33 6.37 11.57
N GLY A 269 -6.94 6.79 12.79
CA GLY A 269 -7.23 6.08 14.05
C GLY A 269 -6.54 4.72 14.14
N VAL A 270 -5.31 4.63 13.63
CA VAL A 270 -4.52 3.39 13.60
C VAL A 270 -3.12 3.57 14.21
N GLU A 271 -2.92 4.63 14.97
CA GLU A 271 -1.64 4.98 15.60
C GLU A 271 -1.12 3.90 16.57
N GLY A 272 -2.02 3.05 17.08
CA GLY A 272 -1.65 1.93 17.96
C GLY A 272 -0.71 0.90 17.34
N GLY A 273 -0.59 0.88 16.01
CA GLY A 273 0.36 0.01 15.30
C GLY A 273 1.66 0.72 14.86
N ALA A 274 1.88 1.97 15.30
CA ALA A 274 3.03 2.76 14.90
C ALA A 274 4.36 2.09 15.30
N VAL A 275 5.31 2.09 14.37
CA VAL A 275 6.69 1.67 14.63
C VAL A 275 7.57 2.87 14.98
N LYS A 276 8.59 2.65 15.79
CA LYS A 276 9.57 3.71 16.15
C LYS A 276 10.65 3.87 15.10
N THR A 277 10.88 2.84 14.31
CA THR A 277 11.89 2.77 13.25
C THR A 277 11.44 1.76 12.22
N ALA A 278 11.60 2.09 10.94
CA ALA A 278 11.41 1.12 9.87
C ALA A 278 12.58 0.13 9.84
N THR A 279 12.30 -1.14 10.01
CA THR A 279 13.28 -2.22 9.96
C THR A 279 13.21 -2.97 8.63
N ILE A 280 14.27 -3.68 8.29
CA ILE A 280 14.27 -4.60 7.15
C ILE A 280 14.17 -6.00 7.72
N ASN A 281 13.15 -6.76 7.28
CA ASN A 281 12.94 -8.16 7.67
C ASN A 281 12.90 -8.33 9.20
N GLY A 282 12.12 -7.51 9.91
CA GLY A 282 12.02 -7.54 11.37
C GLY A 282 10.97 -8.53 11.92
N GLY A 283 10.29 -9.27 11.05
CA GLY A 283 9.26 -10.27 11.39
C GLY A 283 9.78 -11.66 11.71
#